data_6f8939010d5d107d48961f87830133fe
#
_entry.id   6f8939010d5d107d48961f87830133fe
#
_cell.length_a   1.000
_cell.length_b   1.000
_cell.length_c   1.000
_cell.angle_alpha   90.00
_cell.angle_beta   90.00
_cell.angle_gamma   90.00
#
_symmetry.space_group_name_H-M   'P 1'
#
loop_
_entity.id
_entity.type
_entity.pdbx_description
1 polymer ?
#
loop_
_entity_poly.entity_id
_entity_poly.type
_entity_poly.pdbx_seq_one_letter_code
_entity_poly.pdbx_strand_id
1 'polypeptide(L)'
;PLVDGEAVYVQPGAGVIKLDKATGETIWRSMDEDGGMMGGAFSSPIRAKLAGQEHLLVQSRSALCGLVPETGEVLWSKKVKTFRGMNILTPVPYGDTVFTSAYGGRGHLFGVESSDGAVSASEKWTTRAQAYMSTPVLIDGHAYVYLRSKRLCCVDLASGDVKWTSSSIADEYWSMVANGDRFLALTESGELCLLRANTEEFDLIDQIEVADSETWAHLAIDGDQILIRELDGLSAFTWR
;
A
#
# COMPACT_ATOMS: atom_id res chain seq x y z
N PRO A 1 -7.30 -1.14 -8.75
CA PRO A 1 -8.17 -2.31 -8.67
C PRO A 1 -7.40 -3.54 -8.21
N LEU A 2 -8.12 -4.50 -7.61
CA LEU A 2 -7.60 -5.82 -7.26
C LEU A 2 -8.36 -6.86 -8.09
N VAL A 3 -7.63 -7.69 -8.83
CA VAL A 3 -8.19 -8.86 -9.54
C VAL A 3 -7.93 -10.09 -8.70
N ASP A 4 -8.99 -10.87 -8.40
CA ASP A 4 -8.90 -12.06 -7.58
C ASP A 4 -9.89 -13.14 -8.10
N GLY A 5 -9.34 -14.17 -8.72
CA GLY A 5 -10.12 -15.20 -9.39
C GLY A 5 -11.03 -14.60 -10.48
N GLU A 6 -12.33 -14.80 -10.33
CA GLU A 6 -13.36 -14.28 -11.24
C GLU A 6 -13.92 -12.90 -10.81
N ALA A 7 -13.32 -12.27 -9.80
CA ALA A 7 -13.79 -10.99 -9.29
C ALA A 7 -12.77 -9.85 -9.52
N VAL A 8 -13.30 -8.63 -9.60
CA VAL A 8 -12.52 -7.38 -9.55
C VAL A 8 -13.08 -6.50 -8.44
N TYR A 9 -12.19 -6.04 -7.56
CA TYR A 9 -12.53 -5.09 -6.51
C TYR A 9 -12.01 -3.70 -6.89
N VAL A 10 -12.87 -2.71 -6.81
CA VAL A 10 -12.54 -1.31 -7.10
C VAL A 10 -13.12 -0.38 -6.05
N GLN A 11 -12.49 0.76 -5.85
CA GLN A 11 -12.96 1.85 -4.99
C GLN A 11 -13.37 3.06 -5.86
N PRO A 12 -14.56 3.02 -6.49
CA PRO A 12 -15.04 4.17 -7.26
C PRO A 12 -15.71 5.16 -6.31
N GLY A 13 -15.05 6.25 -5.98
CA GLY A 13 -15.58 7.21 -5.01
C GLY A 13 -15.37 6.76 -3.57
N ALA A 14 -16.40 6.87 -2.72
CA ALA A 14 -16.32 6.68 -1.27
C ALA A 14 -16.43 5.22 -0.82
N GLY A 15 -17.01 4.35 -1.64
CA GLY A 15 -17.23 2.94 -1.32
C GLY A 15 -16.30 1.98 -2.03
N VAL A 16 -16.56 0.69 -1.86
CA VAL A 16 -15.90 -0.41 -2.55
C VAL A 16 -16.93 -1.29 -3.25
N ILE A 17 -16.60 -1.77 -4.44
CA ILE A 17 -17.47 -2.58 -5.28
C ILE A 17 -16.74 -3.87 -5.66
N LYS A 18 -17.44 -4.99 -5.61
CA LYS A 18 -17.04 -6.23 -6.23
C LYS A 18 -17.79 -6.41 -7.54
N LEU A 19 -17.05 -6.64 -8.61
CA LEU A 19 -17.56 -6.87 -9.95
C LEU A 19 -17.23 -8.30 -10.40
N ASP A 20 -18.08 -8.86 -11.23
CA ASP A 20 -17.74 -10.03 -12.04
C ASP A 20 -16.71 -9.60 -13.10
N LYS A 21 -15.60 -10.32 -13.19
CA LYS A 21 -14.47 -9.97 -14.07
C LYS A 21 -14.82 -10.08 -15.56
N ALA A 22 -15.68 -11.02 -15.93
CA ALA A 22 -16.02 -11.29 -17.32
C ALA A 22 -17.10 -10.34 -17.85
N THR A 23 -18.10 -10.03 -17.01
CA THR A 23 -19.29 -9.24 -17.42
C THR A 23 -19.23 -7.79 -16.99
N GLY A 24 -18.45 -7.48 -15.93
CA GLY A 24 -18.45 -6.16 -15.29
C GLY A 24 -19.69 -5.91 -14.41
N GLU A 25 -20.57 -6.89 -14.23
CA GLU A 25 -21.75 -6.76 -13.39
C GLU A 25 -21.36 -6.62 -11.92
N THR A 26 -22.12 -5.78 -11.20
CA THR A 26 -21.91 -5.59 -9.77
C THR A 26 -22.43 -6.77 -8.98
N ILE A 27 -21.53 -7.46 -8.24
CA ILE A 27 -21.90 -8.53 -7.30
C ILE A 27 -22.39 -7.95 -5.98
N TRP A 28 -21.62 -7.00 -5.41
CA TRP A 28 -22.00 -6.25 -4.21
C TRP A 28 -21.34 -4.87 -4.14
N ARG A 29 -21.91 -3.98 -3.33
CA ARG A 29 -21.38 -2.67 -2.93
C ARG A 29 -21.34 -2.57 -1.42
N SER A 30 -20.33 -1.89 -0.88
CA SER A 30 -20.16 -1.68 0.56
C SER A 30 -19.47 -0.35 0.85
N MET A 31 -19.59 0.12 2.10
CA MET A 31 -18.93 1.35 2.58
C MET A 31 -19.39 2.60 1.81
N ASP A 32 -20.67 2.71 1.48
CA ASP A 32 -21.22 3.90 0.84
C ASP A 32 -21.13 5.09 1.81
N GLU A 33 -20.00 5.80 1.77
CA GLU A 33 -19.80 7.08 2.46
C GLU A 33 -20.35 8.21 1.56
N ASP A 34 -21.12 9.10 2.15
CA ASP A 34 -21.70 10.24 1.45
C ASP A 34 -20.62 11.32 1.22
N GLY A 35 -19.75 11.08 0.25
CA GLY A 35 -18.55 11.88 -0.01
C GLY A 35 -18.70 13.01 -1.03
N GLY A 36 -19.85 13.10 -1.73
CA GLY A 36 -20.07 14.06 -2.80
C GLY A 36 -18.95 14.03 -3.85
N MET A 37 -18.69 15.15 -4.53
CA MET A 37 -17.58 15.27 -5.51
C MET A 37 -16.18 15.07 -4.91
N MET A 38 -16.03 15.14 -3.58
CA MET A 38 -14.77 14.94 -2.86
C MET A 38 -14.64 13.52 -2.27
N GLY A 39 -15.56 12.60 -2.60
CA GLY A 39 -15.68 11.27 -2.01
C GLY A 39 -14.66 10.24 -2.46
N GLY A 40 -13.82 10.53 -3.46
CA GLY A 40 -12.86 9.56 -4.01
C GLY A 40 -11.83 9.05 -3.00
N ALA A 41 -11.65 7.73 -2.94
CA ALA A 41 -10.51 7.11 -2.29
C ALA A 41 -9.38 6.93 -3.32
N PHE A 42 -8.13 7.02 -2.86
CA PHE A 42 -6.94 6.91 -3.72
C PHE A 42 -6.21 5.58 -3.53
N SER A 43 -6.52 4.86 -2.45
CA SER A 43 -5.92 3.57 -2.11
C SER A 43 -6.50 2.44 -2.95
N SER A 44 -5.73 1.37 -3.12
CA SER A 44 -6.22 0.12 -3.72
C SER A 44 -6.64 -0.87 -2.64
N PRO A 45 -7.72 -1.64 -2.84
CA PRO A 45 -8.03 -2.75 -1.95
C PRO A 45 -7.00 -3.87 -2.10
N ILE A 46 -6.79 -4.64 -1.02
CA ILE A 46 -5.90 -5.81 -1.01
C ILE A 46 -6.52 -6.95 -0.21
N ARG A 47 -6.31 -8.20 -0.63
CA ARG A 47 -6.68 -9.37 0.17
C ARG A 47 -5.58 -9.72 1.16
N ALA A 48 -6.01 -10.19 2.35
CA ALA A 48 -5.12 -10.70 3.38
C ALA A 48 -5.83 -11.74 4.23
N LYS A 49 -5.08 -12.74 4.70
CA LYS A 49 -5.55 -13.65 5.74
C LYS A 49 -5.06 -13.13 7.08
N LEU A 50 -5.99 -12.70 7.94
CA LEU A 50 -5.71 -12.12 9.26
C LEU A 50 -6.55 -12.82 10.31
N ALA A 51 -5.96 -13.15 11.46
CA ALA A 51 -6.64 -13.86 12.54
C ALA A 51 -7.36 -15.13 12.08
N GLY A 52 -6.76 -15.86 11.11
CA GLY A 52 -7.29 -17.08 10.53
C GLY A 52 -8.40 -16.92 9.50
N GLN A 53 -8.86 -15.69 9.20
CA GLN A 53 -9.97 -15.38 8.29
C GLN A 53 -9.51 -14.54 7.10
N GLU A 54 -10.14 -14.73 5.93
CA GLU A 54 -9.94 -13.91 4.75
C GLU A 54 -10.55 -12.52 4.93
N HIS A 55 -9.77 -11.50 4.55
CA HIS A 55 -10.18 -10.10 4.59
C HIS A 55 -9.96 -9.43 3.22
N LEU A 56 -10.86 -8.56 2.86
CA LEU A 56 -10.61 -7.48 1.91
C LEU A 56 -10.28 -6.21 2.72
N LEU A 57 -9.03 -5.79 2.69
CA LEU A 57 -8.59 -4.55 3.32
C LEU A 57 -8.90 -3.38 2.40
N VAL A 58 -9.61 -2.41 2.93
CA VAL A 58 -10.04 -1.21 2.19
C VAL A 58 -9.69 0.02 3.00
N GLN A 59 -8.90 0.91 2.44
CA GLN A 59 -8.60 2.19 3.06
C GLN A 59 -9.44 3.28 2.41
N SER A 60 -10.47 3.74 3.11
CA SER A 60 -11.30 4.85 2.69
C SER A 60 -10.63 6.20 3.01
N ARG A 61 -11.33 7.31 2.75
CA ARG A 61 -10.85 8.66 3.09
C ARG A 61 -10.57 8.87 4.57
N SER A 62 -11.26 8.15 5.44
CA SER A 62 -11.26 8.38 6.88
C SER A 62 -10.89 7.16 7.73
N ALA A 63 -10.92 5.97 7.13
CA ALA A 63 -10.77 4.73 7.87
C ALA A 63 -10.07 3.64 7.06
N LEU A 64 -9.40 2.74 7.79
CA LEU A 64 -8.99 1.42 7.33
C LEU A 64 -10.03 0.40 7.81
N CYS A 65 -10.53 -0.40 6.90
CA CYS A 65 -11.55 -1.41 7.16
C CYS A 65 -11.13 -2.79 6.69
N GLY A 66 -11.54 -3.82 7.41
CA GLY A 66 -11.50 -5.21 6.97
C GLY A 66 -12.91 -5.69 6.67
N LEU A 67 -13.12 -6.21 5.47
CA LEU A 67 -14.40 -6.70 4.99
C LEU A 67 -14.33 -8.18 4.67
N VAL A 68 -15.47 -8.85 4.69
CA VAL A 68 -15.65 -10.19 4.12
C VAL A 68 -15.61 -10.08 2.59
N PRO A 69 -14.65 -10.71 1.89
CA PRO A 69 -14.51 -10.58 0.44
C PRO A 69 -15.72 -11.08 -0.36
N GLU A 70 -16.44 -12.06 0.20
CA GLU A 70 -17.59 -12.68 -0.47
C GLU A 70 -18.83 -11.78 -0.43
N THR A 71 -19.06 -11.08 0.69
CA THR A 71 -20.32 -10.35 0.95
C THR A 71 -20.17 -8.83 1.01
N GLY A 72 -18.96 -8.33 1.24
CA GLY A 72 -18.70 -6.91 1.49
C GLY A 72 -19.09 -6.45 2.90
N GLU A 73 -19.45 -7.38 3.81
CA GLU A 73 -19.73 -7.07 5.21
C GLU A 73 -18.49 -6.51 5.91
N VAL A 74 -18.62 -5.40 6.63
CA VAL A 74 -17.55 -4.78 7.39
C VAL A 74 -17.35 -5.51 8.71
N LEU A 75 -16.23 -6.21 8.85
CA LEU A 75 -15.84 -6.92 10.08
C LEU A 75 -15.32 -5.97 11.16
N TRP A 76 -14.53 -5.00 10.74
CA TRP A 76 -13.97 -3.98 11.63
C TRP A 76 -13.61 -2.71 10.84
N SER A 77 -13.55 -1.58 11.57
CA SER A 77 -13.16 -0.28 11.02
C SER A 77 -12.31 0.47 12.03
N LYS A 78 -11.23 1.10 11.55
CA LYS A 78 -10.33 1.95 12.34
C LYS A 78 -10.14 3.30 11.68
N LYS A 79 -10.40 4.37 12.44
CA LYS A 79 -10.20 5.74 11.96
C LYS A 79 -8.71 5.98 11.68
N VAL A 80 -8.41 6.45 10.48
CA VAL A 80 -7.07 6.90 10.08
C VAL A 80 -7.16 8.39 9.78
N LYS A 81 -6.52 9.21 10.65
CA LYS A 81 -6.52 10.66 10.48
C LYS A 81 -5.64 11.02 9.28
N THR A 82 -6.16 11.83 8.39
CA THR A 82 -5.49 12.27 7.18
C THR A 82 -5.84 13.72 6.83
N PHE A 83 -4.98 14.39 6.09
CA PHE A 83 -5.25 15.72 5.56
C PHE A 83 -6.24 15.63 4.39
N ARG A 84 -7.40 16.26 4.51
CA ARG A 84 -8.45 16.32 3.47
C ARG A 84 -8.92 14.96 2.93
N GLY A 85 -8.81 13.90 3.70
CA GLY A 85 -9.18 12.55 3.24
C GLY A 85 -8.19 11.92 2.26
N MET A 86 -6.93 12.38 2.23
CA MET A 86 -5.90 11.87 1.31
C MET A 86 -5.22 10.62 1.88
N ASN A 87 -5.96 9.52 1.94
CA ASN A 87 -5.44 8.19 2.17
C ASN A 87 -5.08 7.57 0.81
N ILE A 88 -3.80 7.48 0.50
CA ILE A 88 -3.32 7.17 -0.87
C ILE A 88 -2.72 5.78 -0.93
N LEU A 89 -1.82 5.44 0.00
CA LEU A 89 -1.12 4.16 -0.04
C LEU A 89 -2.07 2.96 0.17
N THR A 90 -1.72 1.84 -0.41
CA THR A 90 -2.37 0.56 -0.14
C THR A 90 -1.97 0.08 1.26
N PRO A 91 -2.92 -0.35 2.13
CA PRO A 91 -2.58 -0.92 3.42
C PRO A 91 -1.78 -2.22 3.22
N VAL A 92 -0.74 -2.43 4.04
CA VAL A 92 0.17 -3.57 3.87
C VAL A 92 0.02 -4.55 5.04
N PRO A 93 -0.47 -5.78 4.80
CA PRO A 93 -0.58 -6.81 5.83
C PRO A 93 0.79 -7.40 6.17
N TYR A 94 1.00 -7.74 7.45
CA TYR A 94 2.17 -8.46 7.96
C TYR A 94 1.78 -9.35 9.15
N GLY A 95 1.77 -10.66 8.96
CA GLY A 95 1.18 -11.59 9.92
C GLY A 95 -0.27 -11.19 10.20
N ASP A 96 -0.69 -11.16 11.46
CA ASP A 96 -2.01 -10.70 11.89
C ASP A 96 -2.06 -9.20 12.16
N THR A 97 -1.20 -8.42 11.49
CA THR A 97 -1.19 -6.95 11.60
C THR A 97 -1.33 -6.29 10.23
N VAL A 98 -1.72 -5.02 10.24
CA VAL A 98 -1.80 -4.18 9.04
C VAL A 98 -1.10 -2.85 9.29
N PHE A 99 -0.09 -2.57 8.48
CA PHE A 99 0.55 -1.25 8.47
C PHE A 99 -0.15 -0.32 7.48
N THR A 100 -0.37 0.91 7.91
CA THR A 100 -0.81 1.99 7.03
C THR A 100 -0.20 3.32 7.45
N SER A 101 -0.23 4.29 6.55
CA SER A 101 0.18 5.66 6.82
C SER A 101 -0.66 6.63 6.01
N ALA A 102 -0.77 7.87 6.45
CA ALA A 102 -1.59 8.86 5.80
C ALA A 102 -0.92 10.23 5.73
N TYR A 103 -1.14 10.93 4.63
CA TYR A 103 -0.71 12.32 4.49
C TYR A 103 -1.37 13.23 5.53
N GLY A 104 -0.56 14.01 6.25
CA GLY A 104 -1.04 14.85 7.35
C GLY A 104 -1.47 14.08 8.60
N GLY A 105 -1.20 12.76 8.63
CA GLY A 105 -1.46 11.86 9.75
C GLY A 105 -0.18 11.28 10.35
N ARG A 106 -0.20 9.97 10.59
CA ARG A 106 0.90 9.16 11.14
C ARG A 106 0.98 7.83 10.41
N GLY A 107 2.07 7.08 10.61
CA GLY A 107 2.11 5.65 10.40
C GLY A 107 1.43 4.93 11.56
N HIS A 108 0.68 3.87 11.27
CA HIS A 108 -0.08 3.07 12.24
C HIS A 108 0.16 1.59 11.99
N LEU A 109 0.30 0.81 13.04
CA LEU A 109 0.16 -0.64 12.99
C LEU A 109 -1.11 -1.03 13.75
N PHE A 110 -2.02 -1.72 13.08
CA PHE A 110 -3.20 -2.32 13.69
C PHE A 110 -3.02 -3.81 13.78
N GLY A 111 -3.23 -4.40 14.98
CA GLY A 111 -3.33 -5.84 15.17
C GLY A 111 -4.77 -6.29 14.98
N VAL A 112 -4.96 -7.41 14.29
CA VAL A 112 -6.28 -8.03 14.07
C VAL A 112 -6.36 -9.30 14.89
N GLU A 113 -7.43 -9.47 15.63
CA GLU A 113 -7.63 -10.60 16.55
C GLU A 113 -9.07 -11.14 16.40
N SER A 114 -9.22 -12.46 16.56
CA SER A 114 -10.52 -13.13 16.61
C SER A 114 -10.77 -13.65 18.01
N SER A 115 -11.93 -13.31 18.58
CA SER A 115 -12.40 -13.83 19.89
C SER A 115 -13.88 -14.13 19.81
N ASP A 116 -14.27 -15.33 20.23
CA ASP A 116 -15.68 -15.79 20.24
C ASP A 116 -16.42 -15.62 18.88
N GLY A 117 -15.67 -15.80 17.79
CA GLY A 117 -16.21 -15.67 16.43
C GLY A 117 -16.32 -14.22 15.92
N ALA A 118 -16.01 -13.23 16.73
CA ALA A 118 -15.94 -11.83 16.33
C ALA A 118 -14.50 -11.42 16.00
N VAL A 119 -14.33 -10.70 14.91
CA VAL A 119 -13.04 -10.14 14.49
C VAL A 119 -12.98 -8.67 14.87
N SER A 120 -11.87 -8.25 15.46
CA SER A 120 -11.65 -6.87 15.84
C SER A 120 -10.21 -6.44 15.48
N ALA A 121 -10.00 -5.14 15.33
CA ALA A 121 -8.67 -4.57 15.16
C ALA A 121 -8.37 -3.60 16.31
N SER A 122 -7.10 -3.53 16.73
CA SER A 122 -6.62 -2.59 17.75
C SER A 122 -5.34 -1.92 17.29
N GLU A 123 -5.16 -0.62 17.62
CA GLU A 123 -3.90 0.07 17.34
C GLU A 123 -2.82 -0.47 18.29
N LYS A 124 -1.74 -1.01 17.72
CA LYS A 124 -0.60 -1.47 18.49
C LYS A 124 0.35 -0.31 18.80
N TRP A 125 0.63 0.52 17.79
CA TRP A 125 1.45 1.73 17.92
C TRP A 125 1.23 2.71 16.77
N THR A 126 1.75 3.95 16.95
CA THR A 126 1.86 4.95 15.90
C THR A 126 3.28 5.48 15.78
N THR A 127 3.69 5.84 14.57
CA THR A 127 4.99 6.45 14.29
C THR A 127 4.86 7.79 13.56
N ARG A 128 5.89 8.63 13.63
CA ARG A 128 5.97 9.87 12.84
C ARG A 128 6.41 9.64 11.40
N ALA A 129 6.81 8.42 11.05
CA ALA A 129 7.11 8.03 9.68
C ALA A 129 5.85 8.18 8.83
N GLN A 130 5.78 9.26 8.07
CA GLN A 130 4.62 9.65 7.29
C GLN A 130 4.91 9.41 5.81
N ALA A 131 4.39 8.31 5.29
CA ALA A 131 4.34 8.10 3.86
C ALA A 131 3.38 9.12 3.22
N TYR A 132 3.65 9.47 1.96
CA TYR A 132 2.81 10.41 1.20
C TYR A 132 1.94 9.66 0.19
N MET A 133 2.54 9.22 -0.89
CA MET A 133 1.86 8.50 -1.96
C MET A 133 2.41 7.10 -2.18
N SER A 134 3.59 6.82 -1.64
CA SER A 134 4.31 5.57 -1.85
C SER A 134 3.84 4.49 -0.87
N THR A 135 3.37 3.37 -1.40
CA THR A 135 3.08 2.17 -0.58
C THR A 135 4.39 1.57 -0.09
N PRO A 136 4.58 1.36 1.22
CA PRO A 136 5.80 0.79 1.76
C PRO A 136 5.93 -0.71 1.43
N VAL A 137 7.15 -1.23 1.51
CA VAL A 137 7.40 -2.67 1.51
C VAL A 137 7.74 -3.14 2.92
N LEU A 138 7.24 -4.34 3.29
CA LEU A 138 7.48 -4.95 4.59
C LEU A 138 8.34 -6.19 4.40
N ILE A 139 9.52 -6.22 5.06
CA ILE A 139 10.51 -7.29 4.94
C ILE A 139 11.06 -7.58 6.34
N ASP A 140 11.02 -8.83 6.75
CA ASP A 140 11.62 -9.34 7.99
C ASP A 140 11.34 -8.46 9.22
N GLY A 141 10.06 -8.15 9.45
CA GLY A 141 9.64 -7.37 10.61
C GLY A 141 9.93 -5.87 10.53
N HIS A 142 10.30 -5.36 9.38
CA HIS A 142 10.57 -3.95 9.16
C HIS A 142 9.77 -3.38 8.00
N ALA A 143 9.35 -2.12 8.11
CA ALA A 143 8.73 -1.36 7.03
C ALA A 143 9.74 -0.38 6.44
N TYR A 144 9.93 -0.45 5.12
CA TYR A 144 10.70 0.52 4.36
C TYR A 144 9.74 1.53 3.76
N VAL A 145 9.75 2.74 4.31
CA VAL A 145 8.73 3.77 4.05
C VAL A 145 9.36 4.96 3.36
N TYR A 146 8.91 5.28 2.15
CA TYR A 146 9.28 6.52 1.48
C TYR A 146 8.43 7.67 2.02
N LEU A 147 9.10 8.62 2.65
CA LEU A 147 8.47 9.70 3.40
C LEU A 147 8.13 10.89 2.49
N ARG A 148 7.11 11.65 2.90
CA ARG A 148 6.84 12.97 2.31
C ARG A 148 8.04 13.92 2.32
N SER A 149 8.97 13.74 3.24
CA SER A 149 10.22 14.51 3.30
C SER A 149 11.26 14.11 2.26
N LYS A 150 10.87 13.30 1.26
CA LYS A 150 11.77 12.78 0.20
C LYS A 150 12.94 12.00 0.78
N ARG A 151 12.66 11.09 1.70
CA ARG A 151 13.63 10.23 2.38
C ARG A 151 13.04 8.82 2.52
N LEU A 152 13.87 7.82 2.40
CA LEU A 152 13.51 6.47 2.81
C LEU A 152 13.81 6.29 4.30
N CYS A 153 12.96 5.60 5.03
CA CYS A 153 13.27 5.19 6.40
C CYS A 153 12.91 3.72 6.63
N CYS A 154 13.59 3.11 7.59
CA CYS A 154 13.29 1.80 8.12
C CYS A 154 12.58 1.94 9.47
N VAL A 155 11.43 1.28 9.62
CA VAL A 155 10.62 1.28 10.85
C VAL A 155 10.53 -0.16 11.35
N ASP A 156 10.86 -0.39 12.59
CA ASP A 156 10.68 -1.67 13.28
C ASP A 156 9.17 -1.91 13.53
N LEU A 157 8.61 -2.98 13.00
CA LEU A 157 7.18 -3.31 13.14
C LEU A 157 6.80 -3.78 14.55
N ALA A 158 7.75 -4.27 15.35
CA ALA A 158 7.45 -4.69 16.71
C ALA A 158 7.25 -3.48 17.65
N SER A 159 8.05 -2.41 17.47
CA SER A 159 8.05 -1.24 18.36
C SER A 159 7.46 0.04 17.73
N GLY A 160 7.51 0.17 16.41
CA GLY A 160 7.19 1.42 15.69
C GLY A 160 8.36 2.41 15.66
N ASP A 161 9.53 2.02 16.13
CA ASP A 161 10.71 2.87 16.16
C ASP A 161 11.33 3.01 14.77
N VAL A 162 11.76 4.23 14.44
CA VAL A 162 12.53 4.48 13.23
C VAL A 162 13.98 4.09 13.48
N LYS A 163 14.47 3.07 12.79
CA LYS A 163 15.84 2.57 12.89
C LYS A 163 16.84 3.54 12.25
N TRP A 164 16.52 3.99 11.05
CA TRP A 164 17.28 4.98 10.30
C TRP A 164 16.40 5.77 9.33
N THR A 165 16.92 6.89 8.85
CA THR A 165 16.34 7.70 7.79
C THR A 165 17.46 8.14 6.86
N SER A 166 17.30 7.95 5.55
CA SER A 166 18.29 8.32 4.53
C SER A 166 18.52 9.82 4.46
N SER A 167 19.54 10.24 3.73
CA SER A 167 19.63 11.60 3.19
C SER A 167 18.43 11.92 2.30
N SER A 168 18.23 13.20 1.95
CA SER A 168 17.15 13.59 1.04
C SER A 168 17.41 13.03 -0.35
N ILE A 169 16.37 12.50 -0.98
CA ILE A 169 16.32 11.99 -2.34
C ILE A 169 15.45 12.98 -3.14
N ALA A 170 15.79 13.25 -4.41
CA ALA A 170 15.18 14.36 -5.14
C ALA A 170 13.67 14.19 -5.43
N ASP A 171 13.22 12.96 -5.67
CA ASP A 171 11.87 12.66 -6.16
C ASP A 171 10.79 12.75 -5.09
N GLU A 172 9.54 13.01 -5.51
CA GLU A 172 8.38 13.07 -4.62
C GLU A 172 7.69 11.71 -4.44
N TYR A 173 7.84 10.80 -5.41
CA TYR A 173 7.17 9.50 -5.45
C TYR A 173 8.14 8.37 -5.76
N TRP A 174 7.95 7.27 -5.05
CA TRP A 174 8.60 5.99 -5.29
C TRP A 174 7.56 4.89 -5.33
N SER A 175 7.55 4.07 -6.38
CA SER A 175 6.82 2.81 -6.35
C SER A 175 7.77 1.68 -5.99
N MET A 176 7.37 0.80 -5.04
CA MET A 176 8.27 -0.20 -4.48
C MET A 176 7.65 -1.60 -4.54
N VAL A 177 8.46 -2.60 -4.93
CA VAL A 177 8.08 -4.02 -4.93
C VAL A 177 9.21 -4.84 -4.32
N ALA A 178 8.88 -5.73 -3.38
CA ALA A 178 9.85 -6.53 -2.64
C ALA A 178 9.84 -8.01 -3.06
N ASN A 179 11.03 -8.63 -3.01
CA ASN A 179 11.22 -10.06 -3.13
C ASN A 179 12.39 -10.52 -2.24
N GLY A 180 12.10 -11.35 -1.23
CA GLY A 180 13.09 -11.78 -0.23
C GLY A 180 13.67 -10.59 0.53
N ASP A 181 15.00 -10.49 0.57
CA ASP A 181 15.75 -9.46 1.27
C ASP A 181 16.00 -8.19 0.42
N ARG A 182 15.38 -8.08 -0.75
CA ARG A 182 15.58 -6.98 -1.70
C ARG A 182 14.27 -6.37 -2.15
N PHE A 183 14.37 -5.13 -2.63
CA PHE A 183 13.25 -4.48 -3.27
C PHE A 183 13.71 -3.57 -4.41
N LEU A 184 12.87 -3.49 -5.42
CA LEU A 184 12.98 -2.50 -6.48
C LEU A 184 12.19 -1.25 -6.09
N ALA A 185 12.73 -0.10 -6.40
CA ALA A 185 12.07 1.18 -6.26
C ALA A 185 12.20 1.95 -7.58
N LEU A 186 11.06 2.25 -8.20
CA LEU A 186 11.00 3.13 -9.36
C LEU A 186 10.73 4.55 -8.87
N THR A 187 11.62 5.47 -9.19
CA THR A 187 11.50 6.88 -8.83
C THR A 187 10.60 7.63 -9.82
N GLU A 188 10.07 8.78 -9.42
CA GLU A 188 9.30 9.67 -10.29
C GLU A 188 10.08 10.11 -11.54
N SER A 189 11.40 10.31 -11.40
CA SER A 189 12.28 10.72 -12.50
C SER A 189 12.71 9.60 -13.45
N GLY A 190 12.23 8.36 -13.26
CA GLY A 190 12.51 7.25 -14.18
C GLY A 190 13.75 6.43 -13.84
N GLU A 191 14.28 6.55 -12.63
CA GLU A 191 15.36 5.66 -12.16
C GLU A 191 14.77 4.41 -11.49
N LEU A 192 15.26 3.24 -11.87
CA LEU A 192 14.98 1.97 -11.20
C LEU A 192 16.14 1.63 -10.27
N CYS A 193 15.89 1.65 -8.98
CA CYS A 193 16.85 1.36 -7.93
C CYS A 193 16.66 -0.05 -7.39
N LEU A 194 17.75 -0.79 -7.20
CA LEU A 194 17.78 -2.05 -6.46
C LEU A 194 18.34 -1.78 -5.06
N LEU A 195 17.54 -2.07 -4.03
CA LEU A 195 17.93 -1.88 -2.64
C LEU A 195 17.92 -3.21 -1.88
N ARG A 196 18.78 -3.31 -0.87
CA ARG A 196 18.72 -4.39 0.13
C ARG A 196 17.95 -3.91 1.35
N ALA A 197 17.15 -4.81 1.91
CA ALA A 197 16.53 -4.62 3.21
C ALA A 197 17.62 -4.68 4.30
N ASN A 198 18.07 -3.51 4.73
CA ASN A 198 19.10 -3.34 5.75
C ASN A 198 18.49 -2.56 6.93
N THR A 199 18.65 -3.07 8.16
CA THR A 199 18.09 -2.46 9.37
C THR A 199 19.00 -1.40 10.00
N GLU A 200 20.24 -1.30 9.53
CA GLU A 200 21.25 -0.39 10.09
C GLU A 200 21.40 0.88 9.26
N GLU A 201 21.26 0.77 7.91
CA GLU A 201 21.50 1.90 7.01
C GLU A 201 20.74 1.78 5.68
N PHE A 202 20.72 2.87 4.91
CA PHE A 202 20.26 2.89 3.53
C PHE A 202 21.26 2.14 2.63
N ASP A 203 20.84 1.03 2.03
CA ASP A 203 21.70 0.12 1.25
C ASP A 203 21.21 0.05 -0.21
N LEU A 204 21.71 0.98 -1.04
CA LEU A 204 21.51 0.98 -2.48
C LEU A 204 22.55 0.07 -3.13
N ILE A 205 22.09 -1.00 -3.78
CA ILE A 205 22.95 -1.99 -4.47
C ILE A 205 23.31 -1.49 -5.86
N ASP A 206 22.30 -1.03 -6.62
CA ASP A 206 22.46 -0.61 -8.02
C ASP A 206 21.32 0.32 -8.44
N GLN A 207 21.53 1.08 -9.52
CA GLN A 207 20.49 1.93 -10.10
C GLN A 207 20.71 2.07 -11.62
N ILE A 208 19.62 2.20 -12.36
CA ILE A 208 19.62 2.38 -13.80
C ILE A 208 18.47 3.29 -14.23
N GLU A 209 18.71 4.18 -15.17
CA GLU A 209 17.67 4.97 -15.83
C GLU A 209 16.88 4.08 -16.79
N VAL A 210 15.55 4.07 -16.65
CA VAL A 210 14.63 3.22 -17.43
C VAL A 210 13.55 4.01 -18.13
N ALA A 211 13.43 5.31 -17.87
CA ALA A 211 12.46 6.22 -18.49
C ALA A 211 13.02 7.64 -18.58
N ASP A 212 12.73 8.32 -19.70
CA ASP A 212 13.10 9.70 -19.94
C ASP A 212 12.02 10.70 -19.48
N SER A 213 10.86 10.21 -19.05
CA SER A 213 9.72 10.99 -18.57
C SER A 213 9.24 10.50 -17.22
N GLU A 214 8.36 11.30 -16.56
CA GLU A 214 7.86 10.97 -15.22
C GLU A 214 7.12 9.64 -15.16
N THR A 215 7.37 8.87 -14.09
CA THR A 215 6.78 7.55 -13.82
C THR A 215 5.92 7.60 -12.55
N TRP A 216 4.64 7.89 -12.70
CA TRP A 216 3.68 7.98 -11.59
C TRP A 216 2.92 6.69 -11.30
N ALA A 217 2.89 5.76 -12.26
CA ALA A 217 2.25 4.48 -12.08
C ALA A 217 3.12 3.53 -11.25
N HIS A 218 2.48 2.67 -10.48
CA HIS A 218 3.19 1.62 -9.77
C HIS A 218 3.84 0.67 -10.78
N LEU A 219 5.12 0.34 -10.60
CA LEU A 219 5.81 -0.65 -11.44
C LEU A 219 5.13 -2.02 -11.29
N ALA A 220 5.10 -2.80 -12.37
CA ALA A 220 4.54 -4.14 -12.36
C ALA A 220 5.60 -5.17 -12.77
N ILE A 221 5.55 -6.35 -12.14
CA ILE A 221 6.46 -7.46 -12.41
C ILE A 221 5.62 -8.68 -12.77
N ASP A 222 5.96 -9.31 -13.89
CA ASP A 222 5.38 -10.58 -14.34
C ASP A 222 6.49 -11.54 -14.77
N GLY A 223 6.79 -12.52 -13.94
CA GLY A 223 7.90 -13.44 -14.16
C GLY A 223 9.26 -12.71 -14.23
N ASP A 224 9.89 -12.73 -15.39
CA ASP A 224 11.15 -12.04 -15.68
C ASP A 224 10.97 -10.65 -16.34
N GLN A 225 9.72 -10.18 -16.46
CA GLN A 225 9.41 -8.89 -17.07
C GLN A 225 9.11 -7.83 -16.02
N ILE A 226 9.61 -6.62 -16.27
CA ILE A 226 9.28 -5.40 -15.54
C ILE A 226 8.54 -4.47 -16.50
N LEU A 227 7.33 -4.05 -16.13
CA LEU A 227 6.51 -3.14 -16.91
C LEU A 227 6.50 -1.77 -16.21
N ILE A 228 6.89 -0.74 -16.95
CA ILE A 228 6.99 0.65 -16.47
C ILE A 228 6.10 1.53 -17.34
N ARG A 229 5.16 2.22 -16.69
CA ARG A 229 4.28 3.21 -17.33
C ARG A 229 4.88 4.59 -17.19
N GLU A 230 5.20 5.19 -18.32
CA GLU A 230 5.65 6.57 -18.48
C GLU A 230 4.47 7.48 -18.86
N LEU A 231 4.67 8.80 -18.95
CA LEU A 231 3.59 9.72 -19.31
C LEU A 231 3.00 9.43 -20.69
N ASP A 232 3.82 9.05 -21.65
CA ASP A 232 3.48 8.86 -23.06
C ASP A 232 3.64 7.43 -23.58
N GLY A 233 4.09 6.49 -22.71
CA GLY A 233 4.38 5.12 -23.12
C GLY A 233 4.24 4.07 -22.03
N LEU A 234 4.42 2.83 -22.44
CA LEU A 234 4.59 1.66 -21.58
C LEU A 234 5.82 0.90 -22.08
N SER A 235 6.82 0.77 -21.23
CA SER A 235 8.06 0.05 -21.51
C SER A 235 8.07 -1.31 -20.82
N ALA A 236 8.59 -2.33 -21.51
CA ALA A 236 8.79 -3.66 -20.95
C ALA A 236 10.28 -4.01 -20.97
N PHE A 237 10.82 -4.35 -19.83
CA PHE A 237 12.20 -4.78 -19.65
C PHE A 237 12.23 -6.25 -19.24
N THR A 238 13.24 -7.00 -19.69
CA THR A 238 13.46 -8.38 -19.27
C THR A 238 14.64 -8.42 -18.30
N TRP A 239 14.39 -8.92 -17.10
CA TRP A 239 15.43 -9.17 -16.10
C TRP A 239 16.14 -10.50 -16.43
N ARG A 240 17.47 -10.46 -16.60
CA ARG A 240 18.28 -11.65 -16.86
C ARG A 240 19.41 -11.80 -15.85
#